data_83f5eac70baee3d96aa84d671b9520b7
#
_entry.id   83f5eac70baee3d96aa84d671b9520b7
#
_cell.length_a   1.000
_cell.length_b   1.000
_cell.length_c   1.000
_cell.angle_alpha   90.00
_cell.angle_beta   90.00
_cell.angle_gamma   90.00
#
_symmetry.space_group_name_H-M   'P 1'
#
loop_
_entity.id
_entity.type
_entity.pdbx_description
1 polymer ?
#
loop_
_entity_poly.entity_id
_entity_poly.type
_entity_poly.pdbx_seq_one_letter_code
_entity_poly.pdbx_strand_id
1 'polypeptide(L)'
;MSRGLILRNDFINLRTNIVDLNPAMITKCIQGTEQDFIMLMNKAKEFLKNNHNCGDAAQTILLDLFQECVFGYYILTPLIKAADVSDIKIYKWNQITCKANGKRYVTDLSFESEEDFNNWFDRIMRIHRLTMNEESSLQHCTDRKGVDDFYLRIDVEL
;
A
#
# COMPACT_ATOMS: atom_id res chain seq x y z
N MET A 1 14.73 18.81 12.07
CA MET A 1 13.74 18.03 11.29
C MET A 1 12.96 17.11 12.19
N SER A 2 11.68 17.00 11.94
CA SER A 2 10.87 16.04 12.68
C SER A 2 11.26 14.61 12.28
N ARG A 3 11.15 13.69 13.22
CA ARG A 3 11.42 12.27 13.01
C ARG A 3 10.55 11.69 11.88
N GLY A 4 9.30 12.16 11.76
CA GLY A 4 8.38 11.72 10.71
C GLY A 4 8.83 12.11 9.31
N LEU A 5 9.45 13.27 9.15
CA LEU A 5 9.97 13.71 7.84
C LEU A 5 11.16 12.86 7.39
N ILE A 6 12.03 12.49 8.33
CA ILE A 6 13.17 11.63 8.01
C ILE A 6 12.69 10.25 7.55
N LEU A 7 11.76 9.65 8.26
CA LEU A 7 11.18 8.36 7.90
C LEU A 7 10.49 8.41 6.54
N ARG A 8 9.79 9.50 6.24
CA ARG A 8 9.13 9.68 4.95
C ARG A 8 10.13 9.71 3.80
N ASN A 9 11.20 10.47 3.94
CA ASN A 9 12.23 10.56 2.91
C ASN A 9 12.94 9.22 2.69
N ASP A 10 13.24 8.50 3.76
CA ASP A 10 13.84 7.17 3.69
C ASP A 10 12.90 6.18 2.99
N PHE A 11 11.61 6.25 3.27
CA PHE A 11 10.62 5.40 2.61
C PHE A 11 10.51 5.71 1.11
N ILE A 12 10.46 6.98 0.73
CA ILE A 12 10.40 7.40 -0.67
C ILE A 12 11.64 6.89 -1.42
N ASN A 13 12.81 7.02 -0.82
CA ASN A 13 14.06 6.52 -1.40
C ASN A 13 14.02 5.00 -1.58
N LEU A 14 13.57 4.28 -0.58
CA LEU A 14 13.43 2.83 -0.64
C LEU A 14 12.47 2.41 -1.75
N ARG A 15 11.29 3.02 -1.79
CA ARG A 15 10.29 2.73 -2.81
C ARG A 15 10.82 3.02 -4.21
N THR A 16 11.41 4.20 -4.41
CA THR A 16 11.92 4.60 -5.72
C THR A 16 12.99 3.62 -6.21
N ASN A 17 13.96 3.30 -5.38
CA ASN A 17 15.11 2.49 -5.79
C ASN A 17 14.80 1.00 -5.91
N ILE A 18 13.93 0.47 -5.07
CA ILE A 18 13.63 -0.96 -5.06
C ILE A 18 12.39 -1.29 -5.89
N VAL A 19 11.34 -0.49 -5.80
CA VAL A 19 10.06 -0.77 -6.46
C VAL A 19 10.00 -0.11 -7.84
N ASP A 20 10.07 1.20 -7.90
CA ASP A 20 9.75 1.95 -9.10
C ASP A 20 10.77 1.74 -10.22
N LEU A 21 12.04 1.55 -9.88
CA LEU A 21 13.10 1.30 -10.86
C LEU A 21 13.22 -0.17 -11.29
N ASN A 22 12.44 -1.08 -10.69
CA ASN A 22 12.54 -2.51 -10.99
C ASN A 22 11.16 -3.15 -11.19
N PRO A 23 10.34 -2.63 -12.12
CA PRO A 23 8.96 -3.12 -12.27
C PRO A 23 8.87 -4.59 -12.63
N ALA A 24 9.78 -5.10 -13.44
CA ALA A 24 9.78 -6.52 -13.83
C ALA A 24 10.05 -7.44 -12.64
N MET A 25 10.99 -7.05 -11.77
CA MET A 25 11.30 -7.82 -10.56
C MET A 25 10.11 -7.82 -9.59
N ILE A 26 9.45 -6.67 -9.42
CA ILE A 26 8.29 -6.56 -8.56
C ILE A 26 7.14 -7.43 -9.07
N THR A 27 6.86 -7.40 -10.37
CA THR A 27 5.85 -8.26 -10.98
C THR A 27 6.15 -9.74 -10.72
N LYS A 28 7.40 -10.14 -10.88
CA LYS A 28 7.84 -11.50 -10.61
C LYS A 28 7.64 -11.87 -9.13
N CYS A 29 7.96 -10.97 -8.22
CA CYS A 29 7.79 -11.21 -6.79
C CYS A 29 6.32 -11.32 -6.38
N ILE A 30 5.44 -10.51 -6.97
CA ILE A 30 4.01 -10.55 -6.70
C ILE A 30 3.40 -11.89 -7.13
N GLN A 31 3.84 -12.43 -8.26
CA GLN A 31 3.33 -13.69 -8.82
C GLN A 31 4.13 -14.92 -8.38
N GLY A 32 5.18 -14.70 -7.62
CA GLY A 32 6.19 -15.69 -7.34
C GLY A 32 5.99 -16.48 -6.07
N THR A 33 7.07 -17.12 -5.66
CA THR A 33 7.13 -17.98 -4.50
C THR A 33 7.51 -17.20 -3.24
N GLU A 34 7.43 -17.89 -2.10
CA GLU A 34 7.93 -17.36 -0.82
C GLU A 34 9.41 -16.95 -0.91
N GLN A 35 10.19 -17.65 -1.72
CA GLN A 35 11.61 -17.32 -1.94
C GLN A 35 11.79 -15.96 -2.63
N ASP A 36 10.94 -15.65 -3.60
CA ASP A 36 10.96 -14.34 -4.25
C ASP A 36 10.62 -13.22 -3.28
N PHE A 37 9.67 -13.45 -2.40
CA PHE A 37 9.32 -12.51 -1.33
C PHE A 37 10.51 -12.28 -0.39
N ILE A 38 11.16 -13.35 0.07
CA ILE A 38 12.32 -13.26 0.95
C ILE A 38 13.45 -12.49 0.27
N MET A 39 13.70 -12.77 -1.00
CA MET A 39 14.73 -12.06 -1.76
C MET A 39 14.45 -10.57 -1.84
N LEU A 40 13.22 -10.18 -2.11
CA LEU A 40 12.82 -8.78 -2.18
C LEU A 40 12.99 -8.08 -0.83
N MET A 41 12.54 -8.71 0.25
CA MET A 41 12.67 -8.16 1.59
C MET A 41 14.13 -8.01 2.00
N ASN A 42 14.99 -8.94 1.60
CA ASN A 42 16.42 -8.85 1.86
C ASN A 42 17.07 -7.69 1.09
N LYS A 43 16.66 -7.45 -0.15
CA LYS A 43 17.11 -6.28 -0.91
C LYS A 43 16.71 -4.97 -0.24
N ALA A 44 15.48 -4.90 0.25
CA ALA A 44 15.01 -3.73 0.98
C ALA A 44 15.79 -3.50 2.28
N LYS A 45 16.05 -4.56 3.03
CA LYS A 45 16.87 -4.49 4.25
C LYS A 45 18.29 -4.02 3.96
N GLU A 46 18.91 -4.55 2.92
CA GLU A 46 20.25 -4.16 2.51
C GLU A 46 20.30 -2.69 2.11
N PHE A 47 19.33 -2.23 1.33
CA PHE A 47 19.21 -0.83 0.96
C PHE A 47 19.15 0.09 2.18
N LEU A 48 18.29 -0.24 3.14
CA LEU A 48 18.13 0.55 4.36
C LEU A 48 19.38 0.52 5.23
N LYS A 49 20.06 -0.62 5.28
CA LYS A 49 21.31 -0.75 6.04
C LYS A 49 22.42 0.10 5.46
N ASN A 50 22.44 0.27 4.15
CA ASN A 50 23.45 1.09 3.47
C ASN A 50 23.13 2.59 3.52
N ASN A 51 21.91 2.95 3.87
CA ASN A 51 21.51 4.33 4.12
C ASN A 51 21.65 4.64 5.61
N HIS A 52 22.68 5.34 5.96
CA HIS A 52 23.18 5.48 7.33
C HIS A 52 22.30 6.24 8.31
N ASN A 53 21.10 6.68 7.89
CA ASN A 53 20.23 7.47 8.75
C ASN A 53 19.13 6.65 9.45
N CYS A 54 19.13 5.33 9.25
CA CYS A 54 18.11 4.44 9.78
C CYS A 54 18.62 3.60 10.94
N GLY A 55 18.10 3.85 12.15
CA GLY A 55 18.28 2.93 13.27
C GLY A 55 17.38 1.70 13.12
N ASP A 56 17.59 0.70 13.97
CA ASP A 56 16.88 -0.60 13.88
C ASP A 56 15.37 -0.44 13.99
N ALA A 57 14.88 0.42 14.88
CA ALA A 57 13.45 0.68 15.02
C ALA A 57 12.84 1.30 13.76
N ALA A 58 13.57 2.26 13.15
CA ALA A 58 13.14 2.89 11.91
C ALA A 58 13.11 1.91 10.76
N GLN A 59 14.12 1.02 10.67
CA GLN A 59 14.16 -0.02 9.65
C GLN A 59 12.93 -0.94 9.71
N THR A 60 12.54 -1.35 10.91
CA THR A 60 11.35 -2.20 11.10
C THR A 60 10.10 -1.52 10.57
N ILE A 61 9.90 -0.24 10.94
CA ILE A 61 8.74 0.55 10.46
C ILE A 61 8.76 0.67 8.94
N LEU A 62 9.91 0.97 8.35
CA LEU A 62 10.05 1.15 6.91
C LEU A 62 9.84 -0.14 6.14
N LEU A 63 10.29 -1.28 6.67
CA LEU A 63 10.06 -2.58 6.05
C LEU A 63 8.59 -2.99 6.09
N ASP A 64 7.88 -2.69 7.18
CA ASP A 64 6.44 -2.92 7.25
C ASP A 64 5.70 -2.09 6.23
N LEU A 65 6.03 -0.80 6.11
CA LEU A 65 5.46 0.08 5.08
C LEU A 65 5.79 -0.39 3.67
N PHE A 66 7.01 -0.85 3.46
CA PHE A 66 7.45 -1.39 2.18
C PHE A 66 6.63 -2.61 1.78
N GLN A 67 6.43 -3.53 2.70
CA GLN A 67 5.62 -4.72 2.46
C GLN A 67 4.18 -4.35 2.11
N GLU A 68 3.58 -3.41 2.83
CA GLU A 68 2.23 -2.93 2.54
C GLU A 68 2.17 -2.23 1.19
N CYS A 69 3.19 -1.47 0.83
CA CYS A 69 3.25 -0.77 -0.45
C CYS A 69 3.28 -1.74 -1.64
N VAL A 70 4.05 -2.82 -1.54
CA VAL A 70 4.23 -3.77 -2.64
C VAL A 70 3.11 -4.80 -2.70
N PHE A 71 2.71 -5.36 -1.56
CA PHE A 71 1.82 -6.51 -1.50
C PHE A 71 0.46 -6.22 -0.87
N GLY A 72 0.27 -5.06 -0.28
CA GLY A 72 -0.90 -4.76 0.53
C GLY A 72 -1.59 -3.46 0.15
N TYR A 73 -2.28 -2.89 1.13
CA TYR A 73 -3.14 -1.74 0.95
C TYR A 73 -2.46 -0.39 1.16
N TYR A 74 -1.16 -0.40 1.45
CA TYR A 74 -0.29 0.78 1.51
C TYR A 74 -0.88 1.86 2.44
N ILE A 75 -1.16 3.05 1.93
CA ILE A 75 -1.69 4.15 2.75
C ILE A 75 -3.10 3.89 3.27
N LEU A 76 -3.83 2.94 2.68
CA LEU A 76 -5.19 2.59 3.10
C LEU A 76 -5.21 1.64 4.30
N THR A 77 -4.07 1.12 4.71
CA THR A 77 -3.98 0.12 5.78
C THR A 77 -4.68 0.54 7.08
N PRO A 78 -4.57 1.80 7.56
CA PRO A 78 -5.31 2.20 8.76
C PRO A 78 -6.83 2.05 8.62
N LEU A 79 -7.37 2.33 7.44
CA LEU A 79 -8.80 2.16 7.17
C LEU A 79 -9.18 0.69 7.07
N ILE A 80 -8.33 -0.11 6.48
CA ILE A 80 -8.53 -1.56 6.36
C ILE A 80 -8.59 -2.20 7.76
N LYS A 81 -7.73 -1.77 8.66
CA LYS A 81 -7.67 -2.30 10.03
C LYS A 81 -8.76 -1.74 10.95
N ALA A 82 -9.39 -0.64 10.60
CA ALA A 82 -10.47 -0.06 11.39
C ALA A 82 -11.73 -0.92 11.28
N ALA A 83 -12.21 -1.43 12.39
CA ALA A 83 -13.32 -2.41 12.42
C ALA A 83 -14.64 -1.83 11.91
N ASP A 84 -14.84 -0.53 12.04
CA ASP A 84 -16.08 0.17 11.70
C ASP A 84 -16.14 0.68 10.26
N VAL A 85 -15.03 0.62 9.53
CA VAL A 85 -14.99 1.06 8.13
C VAL A 85 -15.50 -0.04 7.21
N SER A 86 -16.52 0.28 6.42
CA SER A 86 -17.14 -0.66 5.47
C SER A 86 -16.85 -0.33 4.00
N ASP A 87 -16.50 0.91 3.74
CA ASP A 87 -16.34 1.42 2.38
C ASP A 87 -15.20 2.41 2.34
N ILE A 88 -14.36 2.31 1.31
CA ILE A 88 -13.33 3.30 1.00
C ILE A 88 -13.57 3.76 -0.43
N LYS A 89 -13.59 5.06 -0.65
CA LYS A 89 -13.73 5.62 -1.99
C LYS A 89 -12.55 6.53 -2.29
N ILE A 90 -11.84 6.22 -3.36
CA ILE A 90 -10.70 6.99 -3.84
C ILE A 90 -11.13 7.77 -5.06
N TYR A 91 -11.26 9.08 -4.89
CA TYR A 91 -11.60 9.99 -6.00
C TYR A 91 -10.37 10.41 -6.79
N LYS A 92 -9.29 10.66 -6.06
CA LYS A 92 -7.99 11.05 -6.59
C LYS A 92 -6.92 10.55 -5.65
N TRP A 93 -5.67 10.62 -6.07
CA TRP A 93 -4.53 10.24 -5.25
C TRP A 93 -4.49 10.94 -3.89
N ASN A 94 -5.07 12.13 -3.79
CA ASN A 94 -5.11 12.94 -2.58
C ASN A 94 -6.52 13.22 -2.05
N GLN A 95 -7.51 12.45 -2.51
CA GLN A 95 -8.89 12.63 -2.06
C GLN A 95 -9.51 11.26 -1.80
N ILE A 96 -9.50 10.86 -0.54
CA ILE A 96 -9.93 9.55 -0.09
C ILE A 96 -10.96 9.73 1.01
N THR A 97 -12.12 9.10 0.84
CA THR A 97 -13.18 9.08 1.84
C THR A 97 -13.43 7.66 2.31
N CYS A 98 -14.04 7.55 3.47
CA CYS A 98 -14.48 6.25 3.98
C CYS A 98 -15.89 6.34 4.53
N LYS A 99 -16.54 5.19 4.62
CA LYS A 99 -17.83 5.06 5.28
C LYS A 99 -17.63 4.24 6.54
N ALA A 100 -18.02 4.80 7.67
CA ALA A 100 -17.92 4.15 8.96
C ALA A 100 -19.24 4.34 9.70
N ASN A 101 -19.81 3.24 10.20
CA ASN A 101 -21.08 3.27 10.92
C ASN A 101 -22.20 3.97 10.14
N GLY A 102 -22.23 3.77 8.82
CA GLY A 102 -23.24 4.34 7.94
C GLY A 102 -23.03 5.81 7.54
N LYS A 103 -21.95 6.44 7.99
CA LYS A 103 -21.65 7.83 7.65
C LYS A 103 -20.35 7.95 6.83
N ARG A 104 -20.36 8.89 5.87
CA ARG A 104 -19.22 9.19 5.03
C ARG A 104 -18.31 10.22 5.70
N TYR A 105 -17.02 9.94 5.73
CA TYR A 105 -16.00 10.82 6.29
C TYR A 105 -14.94 11.10 5.25
N VAL A 106 -14.46 12.34 5.22
CA VAL A 106 -13.26 12.70 4.47
C VAL A 106 -12.05 12.36 5.33
N THR A 107 -11.10 11.64 4.77
CA THR A 107 -9.85 11.31 5.45
C THR A 107 -8.76 12.30 5.07
N ASP A 108 -7.69 12.34 5.85
CA ASP A 108 -6.47 13.07 5.55
C ASP A 108 -5.43 12.20 4.84
N LEU A 109 -5.82 10.98 4.45
CA LEU A 109 -4.93 10.06 3.74
C LEU A 109 -4.70 10.53 2.31
N SER A 110 -3.46 10.37 1.86
CA SER A 110 -3.05 10.74 0.51
C SER A 110 -1.90 9.85 0.06
N PHE A 111 -1.91 9.48 -1.21
CA PHE A 111 -0.70 8.98 -1.86
C PHE A 111 0.29 10.13 -2.04
N GLU A 112 1.53 9.82 -2.36
CA GLU A 112 2.55 10.86 -2.54
C GLU A 112 2.34 11.67 -3.82
N SER A 113 1.77 11.04 -4.86
CA SER A 113 1.53 11.63 -6.15
C SER A 113 0.55 10.77 -6.93
N GLU A 114 0.08 11.28 -8.07
CA GLU A 114 -0.72 10.50 -9.00
C GLU A 114 0.04 9.26 -9.49
N GLU A 115 1.32 9.40 -9.77
CA GLU A 115 2.18 8.29 -10.19
C GLU A 115 2.27 7.22 -9.10
N ASP A 116 2.46 7.61 -7.84
CA ASP A 116 2.49 6.70 -6.71
C ASP A 116 1.17 5.92 -6.60
N PHE A 117 0.05 6.60 -6.73
CA PHE A 117 -1.26 5.97 -6.74
C PHE A 117 -1.40 4.98 -7.90
N ASN A 118 -1.05 5.39 -9.12
CA ASN A 118 -1.18 4.53 -10.30
C ASN A 118 -0.31 3.29 -10.19
N ASN A 119 0.91 3.42 -9.69
CA ASN A 119 1.81 2.29 -9.49
C ASN A 119 1.26 1.30 -8.46
N TRP A 120 0.76 1.81 -7.34
CA TRP A 120 0.12 0.97 -6.33
C TRP A 120 -1.14 0.30 -6.88
N PHE A 121 -1.97 1.05 -7.58
CA PHE A 121 -3.23 0.54 -8.13
C PHE A 121 -2.97 -0.60 -9.12
N ASP A 122 -2.01 -0.44 -10.01
CA ASP A 122 -1.62 -1.50 -10.93
C ASP A 122 -1.17 -2.76 -10.18
N ARG A 123 -0.40 -2.59 -9.10
CA ARG A 123 0.05 -3.72 -8.30
C ARG A 123 -1.10 -4.45 -7.62
N ILE A 124 -2.00 -3.72 -6.99
CA ILE A 124 -3.12 -4.34 -6.26
C ILE A 124 -4.09 -5.04 -7.21
N MET A 125 -4.29 -4.49 -8.40
CA MET A 125 -5.09 -5.13 -9.43
C MET A 125 -4.49 -6.47 -9.85
N ARG A 126 -3.18 -6.53 -10.00
CA ARG A 126 -2.48 -7.78 -10.34
C ARG A 126 -2.56 -8.80 -9.21
N ILE A 127 -2.40 -8.37 -7.97
CA ILE A 127 -2.50 -9.24 -6.79
C ILE A 127 -3.87 -9.90 -6.72
N HIS A 128 -4.93 -9.16 -6.97
CA HIS A 128 -6.29 -9.66 -6.95
C HIS A 128 -6.75 -10.24 -8.28
N ARG A 129 -5.88 -10.23 -9.31
CA ARG A 129 -6.19 -10.72 -10.65
C ARG A 129 -7.42 -10.05 -11.25
N LEU A 130 -7.58 -8.76 -10.96
CA LEU A 130 -8.67 -7.96 -11.47
C LEU A 130 -8.31 -7.29 -12.78
N THR A 131 -9.31 -7.10 -13.64
CA THR A 131 -9.15 -6.31 -14.85
C THR A 131 -9.82 -4.96 -14.66
N MET A 132 -9.15 -3.92 -15.11
CA MET A 132 -9.76 -2.59 -15.14
C MET A 132 -10.83 -2.55 -16.23
N ASN A 133 -12.03 -2.17 -15.85
CA ASN A 133 -13.12 -1.85 -16.77
C ASN A 133 -13.78 -0.55 -16.31
N GLU A 134 -14.81 -0.10 -17.02
CA GLU A 134 -15.49 1.16 -16.71
C GLU A 134 -16.14 1.16 -15.31
N GLU A 135 -16.37 0.00 -14.76
CA GLU A 135 -16.91 -0.18 -13.41
C GLU A 135 -15.82 -0.51 -12.39
N SER A 136 -14.58 -0.08 -12.65
CA SER A 136 -13.47 -0.49 -11.83
C SER A 136 -13.65 -0.11 -10.38
N SER A 137 -14.21 -1.03 -9.65
CA SER A 137 -14.25 -1.04 -8.21
C SER A 137 -13.45 -2.24 -7.76
N LEU A 138 -12.59 -2.04 -6.79
CA LEU A 138 -12.00 -3.14 -6.05
C LEU A 138 -13.06 -3.68 -5.09
N GLN A 139 -14.12 -4.23 -5.68
CA GLN A 139 -15.14 -4.90 -4.90
C GLN A 139 -14.53 -6.19 -4.36
N HIS A 140 -14.72 -6.44 -3.10
CA HIS A 140 -14.26 -7.67 -2.46
C HIS A 140 -12.74 -7.75 -2.35
N CYS A 141 -12.09 -6.66 -1.99
CA CYS A 141 -10.84 -6.86 -1.29
C CYS A 141 -11.15 -7.79 -0.15
N THR A 142 -10.69 -9.00 -0.30
CA THR A 142 -11.11 -10.17 0.45
C THR A 142 -10.72 -10.17 1.90
N ASP A 143 -10.36 -9.05 2.44
CA ASP A 143 -9.98 -9.02 3.83
C ASP A 143 -11.21 -8.93 4.68
N ARG A 144 -11.52 -10.05 5.24
CA ARG A 144 -12.47 -10.13 6.32
C ARG A 144 -11.94 -9.32 7.47
N LYS A 145 -12.72 -8.35 7.87
CA LYS A 145 -12.45 -7.64 9.09
C LYS A 145 -13.05 -8.40 10.26
N GLY A 146 -12.19 -9.04 11.06
CA GLY A 146 -12.61 -9.75 12.25
C GLY A 146 -13.21 -11.12 11.98
N VAL A 147 -14.00 -11.61 12.93
CA VAL A 147 -14.53 -12.97 12.95
C VAL A 147 -15.78 -13.13 12.10
N ASP A 148 -16.48 -12.05 11.83
CA ASP A 148 -17.72 -12.07 11.07
C ASP A 148 -17.45 -11.76 9.59
N ASP A 149 -18.35 -12.18 8.71
CA ASP A 149 -18.29 -11.98 7.27
C ASP A 149 -18.46 -10.51 6.87
N PHE A 150 -17.60 -9.66 7.38
CA PHE A 150 -17.61 -8.24 7.08
C PHE A 150 -16.71 -7.97 5.87
N TYR A 151 -17.31 -7.53 4.78
CA TYR A 151 -16.58 -7.24 3.55
C TYR A 151 -16.31 -5.76 3.42
N LEU A 152 -15.07 -5.45 3.13
CA LEU A 152 -14.66 -4.10 2.79
C LEU A 152 -14.80 -3.90 1.30
N ARG A 153 -15.40 -2.78 0.93
CA ARG A 153 -15.52 -2.35 -0.44
C ARG A 153 -14.58 -1.18 -0.69
N ILE A 154 -13.78 -1.27 -1.75
CA ILE A 154 -12.94 -0.16 -2.19
C ILE A 154 -13.36 0.23 -3.61
N ASP A 155 -13.84 1.45 -3.77
CA ASP A 155 -14.22 2.02 -5.05
C ASP A 155 -13.15 3.03 -5.47
N VAL A 156 -12.70 2.91 -6.72
CA VAL A 156 -11.77 3.85 -7.32
C VAL A 156 -12.47 4.55 -8.46
N GLU A 157 -12.52 5.87 -8.40
CA GLU A 157 -13.06 6.70 -9.45
C GLU A 157 -11.94 7.11 -10.40
N LEU A 158 -12.07 6.73 -11.64
CA LEU A 158 -11.07 7.01 -12.67
C LEU A 158 -11.42 8.25 -13.49
#